data_211d918094b3786cf92f2338692233b1
#
_entry.id   211d918094b3786cf92f2338692233b1
#
_cell.length_a   1.000
_cell.length_b   1.000
_cell.length_c   1.000
_cell.angle_alpha   90.00
_cell.angle_beta   90.00
_cell.angle_gamma   90.00
#
_symmetry.space_group_name_H-M   'P 1'
#
loop_
_entity.id
_entity.type
_entity.pdbx_description
1 polymer ?
#
loop_
_entity_poly.entity_id
_entity_poly.type
_entity_poly.pdbx_seq_one_letter_code
_entity_poly.pdbx_strand_id
1 'polypeptide(L)'
;MYHKEKSAKQLIADAYLRLLNQKPYLEITVTDVVKEAQVARVSYYRAFDSLDGVLEFVLDGFYEKVTKDILPMFMRDKLDAWKTLLLKAYRSIKEDGFNVSHVMHQNSAYMLACLTRRFDFDKTFLDSMTLEQKYMMPVNISAMFTCAKIWADSGYKETPEQLAEFVFGIIKRNLSEQ
;
A
#
# COMPACT_ATOMS: atom_id res chain seq x y z
N MET A 1 -13.34 -16.39 24.37
CA MET A 1 -12.73 -15.51 23.37
C MET A 1 -13.59 -15.62 22.10
N TYR A 2 -14.48 -14.66 21.84
CA TYR A 2 -15.33 -14.69 20.65
C TYR A 2 -14.46 -14.40 19.43
N HIS A 3 -14.17 -15.40 18.62
CA HIS A 3 -13.65 -15.17 17.27
C HIS A 3 -14.79 -14.51 16.47
N LYS A 4 -14.66 -13.21 16.20
CA LYS A 4 -15.57 -12.49 15.32
C LYS A 4 -15.44 -13.15 13.93
N GLU A 5 -16.49 -13.84 13.47
CA GLU A 5 -16.53 -14.43 12.14
C GLU A 5 -16.20 -13.34 11.12
N LYS A 6 -15.21 -13.63 10.24
CA LYS A 6 -14.82 -12.69 9.19
C LYS A 6 -16.02 -12.49 8.25
N SER A 7 -16.29 -11.25 7.89
CA SER A 7 -17.31 -10.94 6.88
C SER A 7 -16.92 -11.55 5.51
N ALA A 8 -17.92 -11.81 4.66
CA ALA A 8 -17.67 -12.28 3.29
C ALA A 8 -16.69 -11.33 2.55
N LYS A 9 -16.81 -10.02 2.79
CA LYS A 9 -15.91 -9.00 2.23
C LYS A 9 -14.46 -9.23 2.66
N GLN A 10 -14.22 -9.55 3.92
CA GLN A 10 -12.88 -9.84 4.43
C GLN A 10 -12.34 -11.18 3.92
N LEU A 11 -13.19 -12.23 3.83
CA LEU A 11 -12.78 -13.53 3.29
C LEU A 11 -12.35 -13.41 1.81
N ILE A 12 -13.06 -12.61 1.03
CA ILE A 12 -12.75 -12.33 -0.38
C ILE A 12 -11.43 -11.57 -0.48
N ALA A 13 -11.21 -10.54 0.33
CA ALA A 13 -9.99 -9.75 0.35
C ALA A 13 -8.76 -10.59 0.74
N ASP A 14 -8.89 -11.44 1.78
CA ASP A 14 -7.83 -12.34 2.21
C ASP A 14 -7.48 -13.39 1.13
N ALA A 15 -8.49 -13.92 0.45
CA ALA A 15 -8.31 -14.84 -0.67
C ALA A 15 -7.60 -14.17 -1.86
N TYR A 16 -7.99 -12.95 -2.16
CA TYR A 16 -7.36 -12.15 -3.21
C TYR A 16 -5.89 -11.87 -2.92
N LEU A 17 -5.53 -11.54 -1.66
CA LEU A 17 -4.15 -11.39 -1.23
C LEU A 17 -3.33 -12.68 -1.40
N ARG A 18 -3.90 -13.85 -1.05
CA ARG A 18 -3.24 -15.14 -1.26
C ARG A 18 -2.98 -15.42 -2.74
N LEU A 19 -3.93 -15.10 -3.61
CA LEU A 19 -3.78 -15.26 -5.06
C LEU A 19 -2.73 -14.31 -5.65
N LEU A 20 -2.67 -13.05 -5.16
CA LEU A 20 -1.63 -12.09 -5.53
C LEU A 20 -0.21 -12.57 -5.20
N ASN A 21 -0.05 -13.46 -4.21
CA ASN A 21 1.24 -14.08 -3.92
C ASN A 21 1.61 -15.22 -4.87
N GLN A 22 0.63 -15.75 -5.60
CA GLN A 22 0.82 -16.91 -6.50
C GLN A 22 0.95 -16.49 -7.96
N LYS A 23 0.25 -15.44 -8.38
CA LYS A 23 0.19 -15.00 -9.78
C LYS A 23 -0.07 -13.50 -9.91
N PRO A 24 0.32 -12.89 -11.04
CA PRO A 24 0.08 -11.50 -11.33
C PRO A 24 -1.41 -11.14 -11.25
N TYR A 25 -1.68 -9.91 -10.82
CA TYR A 25 -3.04 -9.41 -10.61
C TYR A 25 -3.95 -9.55 -11.86
N LEU A 26 -3.42 -9.32 -13.07
CA LEU A 26 -4.19 -9.45 -14.33
C LEU A 26 -4.61 -10.89 -14.67
N GLU A 27 -3.99 -11.89 -14.08
CA GLU A 27 -4.32 -13.29 -14.27
C GLU A 27 -5.34 -13.82 -13.24
N ILE A 28 -5.67 -13.00 -12.25
CA ILE A 28 -6.66 -13.36 -11.23
C ILE A 28 -8.07 -13.13 -11.79
N THR A 29 -8.92 -14.14 -11.66
CA THR A 29 -10.32 -14.06 -12.08
C THR A 29 -11.26 -14.07 -10.87
N VAL A 30 -12.50 -13.58 -11.05
CA VAL A 30 -13.54 -13.69 -10.02
C VAL A 30 -13.75 -15.14 -9.61
N THR A 31 -13.65 -16.09 -10.56
CA THR A 31 -13.79 -17.52 -10.28
C THR A 31 -12.69 -18.02 -9.34
N ASP A 32 -11.44 -17.58 -9.52
CA ASP A 32 -10.34 -17.94 -8.63
C ASP A 32 -10.61 -17.41 -7.21
N VAL A 33 -11.01 -16.15 -7.11
CA VAL A 33 -11.25 -15.49 -5.81
C VAL A 33 -12.39 -16.16 -5.05
N VAL A 34 -13.51 -16.45 -5.72
CA VAL A 34 -14.68 -17.12 -5.11
C VAL A 34 -14.31 -18.51 -4.61
N LYS A 35 -13.55 -19.27 -5.41
CA LYS A 35 -13.06 -20.61 -5.06
C LYS A 35 -12.12 -20.56 -3.86
N GLU A 36 -11.13 -19.66 -3.90
CA GLU A 36 -10.14 -19.50 -2.85
C GLU A 36 -10.75 -18.98 -1.54
N ALA A 37 -11.73 -18.07 -1.63
CA ALA A 37 -12.46 -17.54 -0.48
C ALA A 37 -13.48 -18.51 0.11
N GLN A 38 -13.83 -19.58 -0.62
CA GLN A 38 -14.89 -20.54 -0.27
C GLN A 38 -16.24 -19.84 -0.04
N VAL A 39 -16.58 -18.85 -0.88
CA VAL A 39 -17.85 -18.13 -0.80
C VAL A 39 -18.69 -18.38 -2.05
N ALA A 40 -20.01 -18.21 -1.94
CA ALA A 40 -20.88 -18.25 -3.10
C ALA A 40 -20.63 -17.06 -4.03
N ARG A 41 -20.72 -17.25 -5.36
CA ARG A 41 -20.52 -16.16 -6.34
C ARG A 41 -21.46 -14.97 -6.09
N VAL A 42 -22.66 -15.21 -5.62
CA VAL A 42 -23.62 -14.17 -5.25
C VAL A 42 -23.12 -13.33 -4.08
N SER A 43 -22.39 -13.93 -3.14
CA SER A 43 -21.77 -13.23 -1.99
C SER A 43 -20.64 -12.32 -2.45
N TYR A 44 -19.90 -12.72 -3.50
CA TYR A 44 -18.88 -11.87 -4.11
C TYR A 44 -19.54 -10.60 -4.69
N TYR A 45 -20.55 -10.73 -5.56
CA TYR A 45 -21.18 -9.58 -6.19
C TYR A 45 -22.01 -8.69 -5.24
N ARG A 46 -22.36 -9.19 -4.05
CA ARG A 46 -22.90 -8.34 -2.96
C ARG A 46 -21.83 -7.52 -2.27
N ALA A 47 -20.59 -7.99 -2.26
CA ALA A 47 -19.47 -7.35 -1.55
C ALA A 47 -18.68 -6.41 -2.45
N PHE A 48 -18.51 -6.76 -3.74
CA PHE A 48 -17.67 -6.07 -4.70
C PHE A 48 -18.26 -6.13 -6.12
N ASP A 49 -18.14 -5.02 -6.84
CA ASP A 49 -18.60 -4.92 -8.23
C ASP A 49 -17.55 -5.45 -9.22
N SER A 50 -16.26 -5.42 -8.84
CA SER A 50 -15.13 -5.79 -9.69
C SER A 50 -13.93 -6.29 -8.89
N LEU A 51 -12.94 -6.89 -9.57
CA LEU A 51 -11.66 -7.24 -8.97
C LEU A 51 -10.86 -6.00 -8.56
N ASP A 52 -10.96 -4.91 -9.30
CA ASP A 52 -10.35 -3.63 -8.93
C ASP A 52 -10.91 -3.11 -7.60
N GLY A 53 -12.21 -3.27 -7.36
CA GLY A 53 -12.84 -2.95 -6.07
C GLY A 53 -12.31 -3.80 -4.91
N VAL A 54 -11.96 -5.08 -5.17
CA VAL A 54 -11.27 -5.92 -4.16
C VAL A 54 -9.88 -5.41 -3.90
N LEU A 55 -9.12 -5.08 -4.96
CA LEU A 55 -7.77 -4.51 -4.83
C LEU A 55 -7.80 -3.19 -4.07
N GLU A 56 -8.71 -2.28 -4.40
CA GLU A 56 -8.88 -1.02 -3.67
C GLU A 56 -9.15 -1.25 -2.19
N PHE A 57 -10.02 -2.19 -1.85
CA PHE A 57 -10.31 -2.52 -0.45
C PHE A 57 -9.08 -3.06 0.29
N VAL A 58 -8.29 -3.90 -0.36
CA VAL A 58 -7.02 -4.42 0.18
C VAL A 58 -6.02 -3.29 0.41
N LEU A 59 -5.89 -2.39 -0.57
CA LEU A 59 -4.99 -1.23 -0.48
C LEU A 59 -5.45 -0.24 0.59
N ASP A 60 -6.76 -0.05 0.78
CA ASP A 60 -7.30 0.77 1.86
C ASP A 60 -6.90 0.23 3.23
N GLY A 61 -7.04 -1.09 3.43
CA GLY A 61 -6.63 -1.74 4.67
C GLY A 61 -5.12 -1.60 4.95
N PHE A 62 -4.29 -1.77 3.91
CA PHE A 62 -2.86 -1.53 4.01
C PHE A 62 -2.56 -0.07 4.36
N TYR A 63 -3.16 0.87 3.65
CA TYR A 63 -3.00 2.30 3.89
C TYR A 63 -3.39 2.68 5.33
N GLU A 64 -4.58 2.29 5.79
CA GLU A 64 -5.00 2.54 7.17
C GLU A 64 -3.98 2.00 8.19
N LYS A 65 -3.51 0.77 7.98
CA LYS A 65 -2.54 0.13 8.88
C LYS A 65 -1.23 0.93 8.98
N VAL A 66 -0.71 1.42 7.85
CA VAL A 66 0.60 2.10 7.85
C VAL A 66 0.52 3.59 8.18
N THR A 67 -0.59 4.26 7.86
CA THR A 67 -0.74 5.71 8.09
C THR A 67 -1.41 6.07 9.39
N LYS A 68 -2.00 5.08 10.10
CA LYS A 68 -2.56 5.31 11.43
C LYS A 68 -1.52 5.99 12.32
N ASP A 69 -1.90 7.11 12.92
CA ASP A 69 -1.06 7.94 13.80
C ASP A 69 0.09 8.69 13.11
N ILE A 70 0.30 8.51 11.79
CA ILE A 70 1.37 9.17 11.05
C ILE A 70 1.00 10.62 10.66
N LEU A 71 -0.26 10.85 10.26
CA LEU A 71 -0.70 12.19 9.85
C LEU A 71 -0.43 13.29 10.90
N PRO A 72 -0.74 13.09 12.21
CA PRO A 72 -0.38 14.05 13.24
C PRO A 72 1.13 14.23 13.41
N MET A 73 1.96 13.21 13.09
CA MET A 73 3.41 13.31 13.15
C MET A 73 3.95 14.25 12.09
N PHE A 74 3.40 14.23 10.86
CA PHE A 74 3.81 15.14 9.79
C PHE A 74 3.66 16.62 10.16
N MET A 75 2.72 16.95 11.04
CA MET A 75 2.52 18.31 11.54
C MET A 75 3.55 18.74 12.58
N ARG A 76 4.22 17.79 13.25
CA ARG A 76 5.20 18.04 14.32
C ARG A 76 6.62 17.85 13.85
N ASP A 77 6.91 16.71 13.22
CA ASP A 77 8.24 16.33 12.72
C ASP A 77 8.09 15.50 11.45
N LYS A 78 8.35 16.14 10.32
CA LYS A 78 8.23 15.51 8.99
C LYS A 78 9.24 14.37 8.80
N LEU A 79 10.46 14.51 9.35
CA LEU A 79 11.50 13.49 9.21
C LEU A 79 11.15 12.24 10.00
N ASP A 80 10.72 12.41 11.26
CA ASP A 80 10.30 11.28 12.09
C ASP A 80 9.04 10.60 11.52
N ALA A 81 8.11 11.38 10.98
CA ALA A 81 6.94 10.85 10.28
C ALA A 81 7.32 9.99 9.07
N TRP A 82 8.23 10.45 8.21
CA TRP A 82 8.72 9.68 7.07
C TRP A 82 9.43 8.39 7.50
N LYS A 83 10.33 8.47 8.48
CA LYS A 83 11.04 7.30 9.02
C LYS A 83 10.07 6.25 9.55
N THR A 84 9.08 6.68 10.33
CA THR A 84 8.06 5.81 10.91
C THR A 84 7.17 5.19 9.84
N LEU A 85 6.75 5.98 8.84
CA LEU A 85 5.93 5.52 7.71
C LEU A 85 6.65 4.42 6.92
N LEU A 86 7.90 4.65 6.53
CA LEU A 86 8.71 3.69 5.77
C LEU A 86 8.86 2.36 6.52
N LEU A 87 9.19 2.44 7.81
CA LEU A 87 9.37 1.25 8.63
C LEU A 87 8.07 0.45 8.78
N LYS A 88 6.95 1.12 9.06
CA LYS A 88 5.63 0.49 9.13
C LYS A 88 5.25 -0.15 7.79
N ALA A 89 5.45 0.56 6.67
CA ALA A 89 5.11 0.07 5.35
C ALA A 89 5.92 -1.19 4.99
N TYR A 90 7.24 -1.17 5.12
CA TYR A 90 8.08 -2.30 4.75
C TYR A 90 7.90 -3.51 5.68
N ARG A 91 7.69 -3.31 6.97
CA ARG A 91 7.31 -4.39 7.88
C ARG A 91 5.98 -5.01 7.47
N SER A 92 4.96 -4.19 7.20
CA SER A 92 3.65 -4.69 6.79
C SER A 92 3.72 -5.46 5.46
N ILE A 93 4.47 -4.98 4.48
CA ILE A 93 4.69 -5.70 3.21
C ILE A 93 5.28 -7.11 3.47
N LYS A 94 6.27 -7.21 4.34
CA LYS A 94 6.93 -8.48 4.64
C LYS A 94 6.08 -9.41 5.51
N GLU A 95 5.40 -8.89 6.52
CA GLU A 95 4.60 -9.65 7.48
C GLU A 95 3.27 -10.13 6.88
N ASP A 96 2.58 -9.27 6.13
CA ASP A 96 1.28 -9.58 5.55
C ASP A 96 1.41 -10.37 4.23
N GLY A 97 2.65 -10.56 3.74
CA GLY A 97 2.90 -11.23 2.48
C GLY A 97 2.32 -10.49 1.27
N PHE A 98 2.18 -9.16 1.37
CA PHE A 98 1.69 -8.35 0.26
C PHE A 98 2.72 -8.31 -0.86
N ASN A 99 2.49 -9.07 -1.93
CA ASN A 99 3.41 -9.11 -3.06
C ASN A 99 3.30 -7.84 -3.92
N VAL A 100 4.02 -6.81 -3.49
CA VAL A 100 4.09 -5.51 -4.17
C VAL A 100 4.51 -5.68 -5.63
N SER A 101 5.40 -6.63 -5.94
CA SER A 101 5.87 -6.88 -7.29
C SER A 101 4.73 -7.31 -8.22
N HIS A 102 3.92 -8.29 -7.82
CA HIS A 102 2.81 -8.79 -8.64
C HIS A 102 1.73 -7.73 -8.89
N VAL A 103 1.54 -6.81 -7.96
CA VAL A 103 0.58 -5.70 -8.12
C VAL A 103 1.18 -4.59 -8.99
N MET A 104 2.44 -4.23 -8.79
CA MET A 104 3.07 -3.10 -9.49
C MET A 104 3.63 -3.46 -10.88
N HIS A 105 3.91 -4.74 -11.14
CA HIS A 105 4.59 -5.16 -12.38
C HIS A 105 3.82 -4.77 -13.65
N GLN A 106 2.50 -4.81 -13.61
CA GLN A 106 1.66 -4.60 -14.79
C GLN A 106 0.81 -3.32 -14.73
N ASN A 107 0.75 -2.66 -13.58
CA ASN A 107 -0.07 -1.46 -13.44
C ASN A 107 0.47 -0.46 -12.40
N SER A 108 1.75 -0.13 -12.50
CA SER A 108 2.40 0.82 -11.60
C SER A 108 1.71 2.19 -11.59
N ALA A 109 1.19 2.63 -12.74
CA ALA A 109 0.45 3.89 -12.86
C ALA A 109 -0.88 3.85 -12.09
N TYR A 110 -1.63 2.76 -12.17
CA TYR A 110 -2.88 2.59 -11.42
C TYR A 110 -2.62 2.52 -9.91
N MET A 111 -1.61 1.75 -9.51
CA MET A 111 -1.19 1.68 -8.11
C MET A 111 -0.78 3.04 -7.56
N LEU A 112 0.04 3.77 -8.31
CA LEU A 112 0.46 5.12 -7.94
C LEU A 112 -0.76 6.05 -7.83
N ALA A 113 -1.70 5.98 -8.78
CA ALA A 113 -2.93 6.76 -8.75
C ALA A 113 -3.81 6.40 -7.53
N CYS A 114 -3.96 5.11 -7.19
CA CYS A 114 -4.69 4.68 -6.00
C CYS A 114 -4.04 5.18 -4.72
N LEU A 115 -2.72 5.16 -4.65
CA LEU A 115 -1.97 5.61 -3.48
C LEU A 115 -1.96 7.13 -3.35
N THR A 116 -1.71 7.86 -4.44
CA THR A 116 -1.73 9.33 -4.44
C THR A 116 -3.11 9.89 -4.14
N ARG A 117 -4.19 9.25 -4.64
CA ARG A 117 -5.57 9.62 -4.33
C ARG A 117 -5.88 9.51 -2.83
N ARG A 118 -5.26 8.60 -2.10
CA ARG A 118 -5.42 8.47 -0.64
C ARG A 118 -4.64 9.51 0.15
N PHE A 119 -3.62 10.10 -0.46
CA PHE A 119 -2.96 11.32 0.01
C PHE A 119 -3.61 12.57 -0.59
N ASP A 120 -4.87 12.45 -1.07
CA ASP A 120 -5.64 13.58 -1.58
C ASP A 120 -5.98 14.50 -0.40
N PHE A 121 -5.01 15.34 -0.11
CA PHE A 121 -5.17 16.41 0.84
C PHE A 121 -6.26 17.34 0.33
N ASP A 122 -7.15 17.75 1.20
CA ASP A 122 -8.09 18.84 0.96
C ASP A 122 -7.40 19.96 0.14
N LYS A 123 -8.12 20.52 -0.82
CA LYS A 123 -7.61 21.59 -1.69
C LYS A 123 -6.95 22.72 -0.89
N THR A 124 -7.51 23.05 0.27
CA THR A 124 -6.98 24.06 1.19
C THR A 124 -5.58 23.70 1.70
N PHE A 125 -5.34 22.42 1.99
CA PHE A 125 -4.03 21.92 2.40
C PHE A 125 -3.03 21.96 1.24
N LEU A 126 -3.43 21.54 0.04
CA LEU A 126 -2.58 21.62 -1.17
C LEU A 126 -2.22 23.07 -1.51
N ASP A 127 -3.17 24.00 -1.36
CA ASP A 127 -2.94 25.43 -1.61
C ASP A 127 -2.02 26.08 -0.55
N SER A 128 -1.90 25.48 0.64
CA SER A 128 -0.98 25.91 1.70
C SER A 128 0.45 25.40 1.53
N MET A 129 0.67 24.43 0.62
CA MET A 129 1.99 23.85 0.36
C MET A 129 2.84 24.75 -0.54
N THR A 130 4.15 24.79 -0.27
CA THR A 130 5.11 25.33 -1.24
C THR A 130 5.12 24.47 -2.50
N LEU A 131 5.58 25.05 -3.62
CA LEU A 131 5.74 24.32 -4.89
C LEU A 131 6.53 23.02 -4.67
N GLU A 132 7.61 23.10 -3.93
CA GLU A 132 8.50 21.99 -3.63
C GLU A 132 7.80 20.91 -2.81
N GLN A 133 7.12 21.25 -1.72
CA GLN A 133 6.36 20.30 -0.90
C GLN A 133 5.33 19.55 -1.73
N LYS A 134 4.64 20.24 -2.64
CA LYS A 134 3.61 19.69 -3.51
C LYS A 134 4.17 18.62 -4.45
N TYR A 135 5.37 18.82 -5.02
CA TYR A 135 5.97 17.87 -5.95
C TYR A 135 6.84 16.82 -5.28
N MET A 136 7.51 17.14 -4.18
CA MET A 136 8.36 16.18 -3.47
C MET A 136 7.58 15.06 -2.78
N MET A 137 6.34 15.32 -2.36
CA MET A 137 5.51 14.29 -1.72
C MET A 137 5.26 13.08 -2.64
N PRO A 138 4.71 13.23 -3.85
CA PRO A 138 4.54 12.13 -4.79
C PRO A 138 5.87 11.50 -5.22
N VAL A 139 6.95 12.25 -5.33
CA VAL A 139 8.29 11.71 -5.63
C VAL A 139 8.74 10.77 -4.50
N ASN A 140 8.63 11.17 -3.25
CA ASN A 140 9.01 10.35 -2.10
C ASN A 140 8.14 9.09 -1.98
N ILE A 141 6.82 9.19 -2.24
CA ILE A 141 5.91 8.05 -2.28
C ILE A 141 6.31 7.09 -3.41
N SER A 142 6.62 7.61 -4.59
CA SER A 142 7.06 6.79 -5.73
C SER A 142 8.38 6.07 -5.42
N ALA A 143 9.34 6.74 -4.79
CA ALA A 143 10.60 6.14 -4.36
C ALA A 143 10.36 4.99 -3.36
N MET A 144 9.48 5.20 -2.38
CA MET A 144 9.11 4.18 -1.40
C MET A 144 8.59 2.90 -2.07
N PHE A 145 7.66 3.03 -3.02
CA PHE A 145 7.07 1.86 -3.69
C PHE A 145 8.00 1.23 -4.73
N THR A 146 8.78 2.02 -5.45
CA THR A 146 9.77 1.50 -6.40
C THR A 146 10.83 0.67 -5.66
N CYS A 147 11.33 1.15 -4.53
CA CYS A 147 12.25 0.39 -3.69
C CYS A 147 11.61 -0.88 -3.11
N ALA A 148 10.34 -0.82 -2.68
CA ALA A 148 9.60 -1.99 -2.23
C ALA A 148 9.48 -3.07 -3.32
N LYS A 149 9.21 -2.65 -4.57
CA LYS A 149 9.15 -3.56 -5.72
C LYS A 149 10.50 -4.24 -5.99
N ILE A 150 11.58 -3.46 -6.08
CA ILE A 150 12.94 -4.01 -6.29
C ILE A 150 13.30 -4.99 -5.17
N TRP A 151 12.96 -4.66 -3.93
CA TRP A 151 13.18 -5.50 -2.77
C TRP A 151 12.40 -6.82 -2.85
N ALA A 152 11.12 -6.77 -3.26
CA ALA A 152 10.32 -7.97 -3.49
C ALA A 152 10.90 -8.84 -4.63
N ASP A 153 11.29 -8.22 -5.77
CA ASP A 153 11.89 -8.90 -6.91
C ASP A 153 13.23 -9.57 -6.55
N SER A 154 13.99 -8.99 -5.59
CA SER A 154 15.24 -9.58 -5.08
C SER A 154 15.04 -10.68 -4.05
N GLY A 155 13.80 -11.00 -3.68
CA GLY A 155 13.48 -12.01 -2.68
C GLY A 155 13.62 -11.54 -1.23
N TYR A 156 13.41 -10.24 -0.98
CA TYR A 156 13.43 -9.63 0.36
C TYR A 156 14.77 -9.85 1.11
N LYS A 157 15.90 -9.64 0.40
CA LYS A 157 17.25 -9.90 0.94
C LYS A 157 17.60 -9.00 2.12
N GLU A 158 17.23 -7.73 2.05
CA GLU A 158 17.43 -6.77 3.12
C GLU A 158 16.35 -6.93 4.20
N THR A 159 16.62 -6.43 5.42
CA THR A 159 15.56 -6.31 6.42
C THR A 159 14.68 -5.07 6.12
N PRO A 160 13.42 -5.04 6.61
CA PRO A 160 12.58 -3.85 6.50
C PRO A 160 13.25 -2.58 7.05
N GLU A 161 14.04 -2.73 8.13
CA GLU A 161 14.79 -1.67 8.77
C GLU A 161 15.90 -1.11 7.87
N GLN A 162 16.66 -1.99 7.22
CA GLN A 162 17.73 -1.61 6.29
C GLN A 162 17.16 -0.85 5.09
N LEU A 163 16.06 -1.35 4.51
CA LEU A 163 15.41 -0.68 3.38
C LEU A 163 14.81 0.66 3.80
N ALA A 164 14.15 0.71 4.96
CA ALA A 164 13.58 1.95 5.49
C ALA A 164 14.66 3.02 5.72
N GLU A 165 15.79 2.65 6.29
CA GLU A 165 16.90 3.58 6.54
C GLU A 165 17.52 4.09 5.22
N PHE A 166 17.68 3.19 4.22
CA PHE A 166 18.19 3.57 2.90
C PHE A 166 17.27 4.60 2.21
N VAL A 167 15.97 4.30 2.14
CA VAL A 167 14.98 5.21 1.49
C VAL A 167 14.82 6.49 2.29
N PHE A 168 14.83 6.40 3.63
CA PHE A 168 14.82 7.57 4.49
C PHE A 168 16.02 8.51 4.22
N GLY A 169 17.20 7.95 4.00
CA GLY A 169 18.39 8.73 3.62
C GLY A 169 18.20 9.53 2.33
N ILE A 170 17.47 8.98 1.35
CA ILE A 170 17.12 9.70 0.12
C ILE A 170 16.16 10.85 0.43
N ILE A 171 15.06 10.55 1.14
CA ILE A 171 14.03 11.54 1.50
C ILE A 171 14.63 12.67 2.36
N LYS A 172 15.49 12.32 3.31
CA LYS A 172 16.14 13.30 4.20
C LYS A 172 16.99 14.30 3.41
N ARG A 173 17.79 13.83 2.43
CA ARG A 173 18.56 14.73 1.55
C ARG A 173 17.65 15.70 0.81
N ASN A 174 16.55 15.21 0.25
CA ASN A 174 15.58 16.03 -0.47
C ASN A 174 14.89 17.08 0.44
N LEU A 175 14.80 16.84 1.75
CA LEU A 175 14.17 17.75 2.71
C LEU A 175 15.18 18.68 3.42
N SER A 176 16.48 18.36 3.39
CA SER A 176 17.52 19.11 4.12
C SER A 176 18.24 20.17 3.25
N GLU A 177 18.02 20.16 1.94
CA GLU A 177 18.54 21.15 1.00
C GLU A 177 17.63 22.40 0.92
N GLN A 178 16.71 22.53 1.88
CA GLN A 178 15.80 23.66 2.10
C GLN A 178 16.26 24.50 3.31
#